data_d0518b91067674feac57bc85aea71e37
#
_entry.id   d0518b91067674feac57bc85aea71e37
#
_cell.length_a   1.000
_cell.length_b   1.000
_cell.length_c   1.000
_cell.angle_alpha   90.00
_cell.angle_beta   90.00
_cell.angle_gamma   90.00
#
_symmetry.space_group_name_H-M   'P 1'
#
loop_
_entity.id
_entity.type
_entity.pdbx_description
1 polymer ?
#
loop_
_entity_poly.entity_id
_entity_poly.type
_entity_poly.pdbx_seq_one_letter_code
_entity_poly.pdbx_strand_id
1 'polypeptide(L)'
;MIGKTVLTPQKQKGFTLIELLVVMTIIAVLLSVAAPRYMRSVDDAREATLKSSLAQLREAIDQYNADQGQLPASLNDLVEKKYLRSIPIDPITNSAETW
;
A
#
# COMPACT_ATOMS: atom_id res chain seq x y z
N MET A 1 48.49 21.93 27.01
CA MET A 1 48.28 21.85 26.26
C MET A 1 48.14 21.86 25.69
N ILE A 2 47.95 21.52 25.75
CA ILE A 2 47.71 21.45 24.90
C ILE A 2 47.23 21.18 24.53
N GLY A 3 47.24 20.84 24.51
CA GLY A 3 46.80 20.39 23.80
C GLY A 3 46.25 20.18 23.92
N LYS A 4 46.02 20.03 24.18
CA LYS A 4 45.42 19.90 23.87
C LYS A 4 44.68 19.97 23.31
N THR A 5 44.49 20.03 23.44
CA THR A 5 43.84 20.26 22.77
C THR A 5 43.51 19.82 21.83
N VAL A 6 43.66 19.47 21.79
CA VAL A 6 43.75 18.96 20.71
C VAL A 6 42.98 17.80 20.39
N LEU A 7 42.90 16.96 21.18
CA LEU A 7 42.16 15.89 21.03
C LEU A 7 40.83 16.06 21.15
N THR A 8 40.49 16.91 21.88
CA THR A 8 39.16 17.14 22.17
C THR A 8 38.32 17.46 21.05
N PRO A 9 38.70 18.08 20.05
CA PRO A 9 37.83 18.39 18.93
C PRO A 9 37.18 17.18 18.38
N GLN A 10 37.74 16.06 18.58
CA GLN A 10 37.14 14.91 18.07
C GLN A 10 35.81 14.61 18.62
N LYS A 11 35.58 14.95 19.82
CA LYS A 11 34.31 14.69 20.44
C LYS A 11 33.22 15.50 19.80
N GLN A 12 33.58 16.60 19.23
CA GLN A 12 32.57 17.44 18.63
C GLN A 12 32.24 17.05 17.26
N LYS A 13 33.03 16.18 16.67
CA LYS A 13 32.86 15.89 15.33
C LYS A 13 31.91 14.81 15.02
N GLY A 14 31.28 14.32 16.00
CA GLY A 14 30.24 13.39 15.73
C GLY A 14 30.58 11.98 16.15
N PHE A 15 30.20 11.04 15.31
CA PHE A 15 30.11 9.66 15.73
C PHE A 15 31.42 8.92 15.62
N THR A 16 31.63 7.95 16.52
CA THR A 16 32.69 6.99 16.34
C THR A 16 32.24 5.94 15.34
N LEU A 17 33.20 5.18 14.85
CA LEU A 17 32.90 4.10 13.92
C LEU A 17 32.00 3.05 14.57
N ILE A 18 32.27 2.75 15.84
CA ILE A 18 31.48 1.74 16.52
C ILE A 18 30.07 2.20 16.80
N GLU A 19 29.86 3.49 17.05
CA GLU A 19 28.52 4.03 17.18
C GLU A 19 27.73 3.87 15.90
N LEU A 20 28.36 4.12 14.77
CA LEU A 20 27.71 3.95 13.49
C LEU A 20 27.34 2.49 13.24
N LEU A 21 28.23 1.57 13.55
CA LEU A 21 27.96 0.15 13.40
C LEU A 21 26.81 -0.31 14.27
N VAL A 22 26.76 0.15 15.51
CA VAL A 22 25.68 -0.21 16.43
C VAL A 22 24.35 0.32 15.93
N VAL A 23 24.32 1.57 15.48
CA VAL A 23 23.09 2.16 14.95
C VAL A 23 22.58 1.40 13.74
N MET A 24 23.47 1.08 12.81
CA MET A 24 23.08 0.32 11.63
C MET A 24 22.57 -1.07 11.98
N THR A 25 23.16 -1.69 12.99
CA THR A 25 22.71 -3.01 13.45
C THR A 25 21.31 -2.94 14.05
N ILE A 26 21.04 -1.92 14.86
CA ILE A 26 19.73 -1.75 15.46
C ILE A 26 18.68 -1.53 14.37
N ILE A 27 18.97 -0.67 13.42
CA ILE A 27 18.06 -0.43 12.30
C ILE A 27 17.80 -1.71 11.52
N ALA A 28 18.83 -2.49 11.26
CA ALA A 28 18.67 -3.75 10.53
C ALA A 28 17.77 -4.74 11.27
N VAL A 29 17.94 -4.85 12.59
CA VAL A 29 17.10 -5.74 13.39
C VAL A 29 15.66 -5.27 13.39
N LEU A 30 15.41 -3.98 13.56
CA LEU A 30 14.06 -3.45 13.55
C LEU A 30 13.39 -3.65 12.19
N LEU A 31 14.12 -3.42 11.10
CA LEU A 31 13.58 -3.60 9.77
C LEU A 31 13.27 -5.07 9.48
N SER A 32 14.03 -5.99 10.03
CA SER A 32 13.79 -7.41 9.80
C SER A 32 12.46 -7.87 10.40
N VAL A 33 11.94 -7.16 11.39
CA VAL A 33 10.64 -7.46 11.98
C VAL A 33 9.54 -6.62 11.33
N ALA A 34 9.83 -5.34 11.09
CA ALA A 34 8.83 -4.40 10.59
C ALA A 34 8.44 -4.63 9.13
N ALA A 35 9.41 -4.92 8.27
CA ALA A 35 9.16 -5.07 6.84
C ALA A 35 8.16 -6.19 6.52
N PRO A 36 8.29 -7.42 7.07
CA PRO A 36 7.30 -8.46 6.80
C PRO A 36 5.90 -8.10 7.30
N ARG A 37 5.80 -7.43 8.44
CA ARG A 37 4.51 -7.00 8.96
C ARG A 37 3.86 -5.96 8.07
N TYR A 38 4.65 -5.04 7.55
CA TYR A 38 4.15 -4.02 6.64
C TYR A 38 3.62 -4.65 5.36
N MET A 39 4.35 -5.59 4.78
CA MET A 39 3.92 -6.28 3.56
C MET A 39 2.62 -7.03 3.77
N ARG A 40 2.46 -7.70 4.91
CA ARG A 40 1.23 -8.41 5.21
C ARG A 40 0.06 -7.44 5.38
N SER A 41 0.30 -6.32 6.02
CA SER A 41 -0.73 -5.30 6.22
C SER A 41 -1.21 -4.72 4.89
N VAL A 42 -0.30 -4.51 3.95
CA VAL A 42 -0.64 -4.04 2.61
C VAL A 42 -1.46 -5.08 1.86
N ASP A 43 -1.11 -6.35 1.95
CA ASP A 43 -1.86 -7.42 1.31
C ASP A 43 -3.27 -7.52 1.86
N ASP A 44 -3.43 -7.42 3.17
CA ASP A 44 -4.76 -7.45 3.80
C ASP A 44 -5.61 -6.26 3.34
N ALA A 45 -5.00 -5.10 3.21
CA ALA A 45 -5.70 -3.91 2.71
C ALA A 45 -6.15 -4.09 1.26
N ARG A 46 -5.32 -4.70 0.43
CA ARG A 46 -5.68 -4.97 -0.96
C ARG A 46 -6.85 -5.94 -1.07
N GLU A 47 -6.85 -6.98 -0.23
CA GLU A 47 -7.97 -7.92 -0.22
C GLU A 47 -9.27 -7.26 0.23
N ALA A 48 -9.20 -6.40 1.24
CA ALA A 48 -10.37 -5.68 1.71
C ALA A 48 -10.93 -4.77 0.62
N THR A 49 -10.05 -4.06 -0.11
CA THR A 49 -10.45 -3.21 -1.21
C THR A 49 -11.07 -4.04 -2.34
N LEU A 50 -10.50 -5.19 -2.64
CA LEU A 50 -11.03 -6.08 -3.68
C LEU A 50 -12.43 -6.53 -3.32
N LYS A 51 -12.66 -6.97 -2.09
CA LYS A 51 -13.98 -7.41 -1.64
C LYS A 51 -15.00 -6.28 -1.71
N SER A 52 -14.60 -5.07 -1.31
CA SER A 52 -15.48 -3.91 -1.39
C SER A 52 -15.84 -3.58 -2.83
N SER A 53 -14.87 -3.62 -3.74
CA SER A 53 -15.11 -3.36 -5.16
C SER A 53 -16.00 -4.41 -5.79
N LEU A 54 -15.81 -5.68 -5.43
CA LEU A 54 -16.67 -6.76 -5.91
C LEU A 54 -18.10 -6.59 -5.44
N ALA A 55 -18.29 -6.17 -4.19
CA ALA A 55 -19.61 -5.91 -3.65
C ALA A 55 -20.30 -4.78 -4.41
N GLN A 56 -19.58 -3.71 -4.72
CA GLN A 56 -20.12 -2.60 -5.50
C GLN A 56 -20.51 -3.04 -6.91
N LEU A 57 -19.69 -3.85 -7.55
CA LEU A 57 -19.99 -4.37 -8.87
C LEU A 57 -21.24 -5.25 -8.87
N ARG A 58 -21.36 -6.12 -7.87
CA ARG A 58 -22.55 -6.99 -7.75
C ARG A 58 -23.80 -6.19 -7.53
N GLU A 59 -23.74 -5.19 -6.66
CA GLU A 59 -24.89 -4.34 -6.40
C GLU A 59 -25.30 -3.58 -7.66
N ALA A 60 -24.35 -3.04 -8.40
CA ALA A 60 -24.63 -2.35 -9.65
C ALA A 60 -25.25 -3.29 -10.68
N ILE A 61 -24.74 -4.51 -10.78
CA ILE A 61 -25.30 -5.52 -11.69
C ILE A 61 -26.72 -5.87 -11.29
N ASP A 62 -26.98 -6.06 -10.00
CA ASP A 62 -28.31 -6.38 -9.51
C ASP A 62 -29.30 -5.26 -9.80
N GLN A 63 -28.89 -4.01 -9.61
CA GLN A 63 -29.74 -2.86 -9.93
C GLN A 63 -30.00 -2.75 -11.42
N TYR A 64 -29.00 -2.99 -12.23
CA TYR A 64 -29.14 -2.98 -13.67
C TYR A 64 -30.16 -4.04 -14.11
N ASN A 65 -30.03 -5.25 -13.58
CA ASN A 65 -30.94 -6.34 -13.90
C ASN A 65 -32.38 -6.02 -13.47
N ALA A 66 -32.53 -5.41 -12.30
CA ALA A 66 -33.85 -5.04 -11.80
C ALA A 66 -34.53 -3.98 -12.69
N ASP A 67 -33.75 -3.03 -13.20
CA ASP A 67 -34.28 -1.92 -13.99
C ASP A 67 -34.43 -2.27 -15.46
N GLN A 68 -33.48 -3.01 -16.01
CA GLN A 68 -33.47 -3.31 -17.46
C GLN A 68 -34.04 -4.66 -17.79
N GLY A 69 -34.24 -5.52 -16.80
CA GLY A 69 -34.79 -6.86 -17.03
C GLY A 69 -33.80 -7.86 -17.60
N GLN A 70 -32.53 -7.49 -17.69
CA GLN A 70 -31.51 -8.38 -18.22
C GLN A 70 -30.15 -7.98 -17.61
N LEU A 71 -29.20 -8.90 -17.68
CA LEU A 71 -27.85 -8.64 -17.19
C LEU A 71 -27.09 -7.76 -18.18
N PRO A 72 -26.15 -6.93 -17.70
CA PRO A 72 -25.36 -6.10 -18.59
C PRO A 72 -24.42 -6.96 -19.43
N ALA A 73 -24.20 -6.56 -20.67
CA ALA A 73 -23.32 -7.28 -21.58
C ALA A 73 -21.85 -7.10 -21.16
N SER A 74 -21.53 -5.96 -20.54
CA SER A 74 -20.18 -5.67 -20.07
C SER A 74 -20.25 -4.71 -18.89
N LEU A 75 -19.13 -4.53 -18.20
CA LEU A 75 -19.07 -3.56 -17.11
C LEU A 75 -19.22 -2.13 -17.61
N ASN A 76 -18.86 -1.86 -18.85
CA ASN A 76 -19.04 -0.55 -19.43
C ASN A 76 -20.52 -0.14 -19.50
N ASP A 77 -21.42 -1.10 -19.65
CA ASP A 77 -22.86 -0.82 -19.66
C ASP A 77 -23.30 -0.21 -18.32
N LEU A 78 -22.71 -0.65 -17.22
CA LEU A 78 -23.00 -0.08 -15.91
C LEU A 78 -22.57 1.37 -15.82
N VAL A 79 -21.46 1.72 -16.43
CA VAL A 79 -20.98 3.10 -16.45
C VAL A 79 -21.86 3.95 -17.38
N GLU A 80 -22.21 3.46 -18.55
CA GLU A 80 -23.05 4.17 -19.49
C GLU A 80 -24.44 4.46 -18.94
N LYS A 81 -25.01 3.51 -18.21
CA LYS A 81 -26.32 3.65 -17.60
C LYS A 81 -26.28 4.31 -16.25
N LYS A 82 -25.11 4.75 -15.81
CA LYS A 82 -24.90 5.50 -14.56
C LYS A 82 -25.15 4.72 -13.28
N TYR A 83 -25.02 3.42 -13.32
CA TYR A 83 -25.03 2.61 -12.09
C TYR A 83 -23.68 2.64 -11.40
N LEU A 84 -22.59 2.92 -12.14
CA LEU A 84 -21.27 3.13 -11.63
C LEU A 84 -20.71 4.42 -12.21
N ARG A 85 -19.88 5.12 -11.47
CA ARG A 85 -19.17 6.28 -12.01
C ARG A 85 -18.09 5.87 -12.97
N SER A 86 -17.37 4.80 -12.60
CA SER A 86 -16.29 4.25 -13.40
C SER A 86 -16.07 2.82 -12.93
N ILE A 87 -15.42 2.04 -13.77
CA ILE A 87 -15.04 0.67 -13.40
C ILE A 87 -13.91 0.77 -12.38
N PRO A 88 -14.04 0.16 -11.19
CA PRO A 88 -12.99 0.21 -10.19
C PRO A 88 -11.76 -0.54 -10.67
N ILE A 89 -10.59 -0.09 -10.22
CA ILE A 89 -9.33 -0.76 -10.51
C ILE A 89 -9.18 -1.93 -9.58
N ASP A 90 -8.86 -3.11 -10.15
CA ASP A 90 -8.56 -4.29 -9.36
C ASP A 90 -7.24 -4.04 -8.61
N PRO A 91 -7.24 -4.01 -7.27
CA PRO A 91 -6.02 -3.70 -6.53
C PRO A 91 -4.95 -4.77 -6.62
N ILE A 92 -5.30 -5.98 -7.06
CA ILE A 92 -4.33 -7.05 -7.22
C ILE A 92 -3.56 -6.90 -8.51
N THR A 93 -4.26 -6.54 -9.60
CA THR A 93 -3.64 -6.42 -10.92
C THR A 93 -3.38 -4.98 -11.34
N ASN A 94 -3.92 -4.02 -10.58
CA ASN A 94 -3.86 -2.59 -10.89
C ASN A 94 -4.46 -2.25 -12.25
N SER A 95 -5.48 -3.00 -12.66
CA SER A 95 -6.14 -2.79 -13.94
C SER A 95 -7.65 -2.86 -13.76
N ALA A 96 -8.38 -2.06 -14.52
CA ALA A 96 -9.83 -2.10 -14.54
C ALA A 96 -10.36 -3.16 -15.51
N GLU A 97 -9.48 -3.82 -16.26
CA GLU A 97 -9.88 -4.76 -17.29
C GLU A 97 -9.83 -6.22 -16.86
N THR A 98 -9.40 -6.50 -15.64
CA THR A 98 -9.21 -7.87 -15.17
C THR A 98 -10.33 -8.40 -14.29
N TRP A 99 -11.46 -7.73 -14.26
CA TRP A 99 -12.64 -8.20 -13.51
C TRP A 99 -13.33 -9.38 -14.15
#